data_9f5017c49f6e8afb8564676a0cd7a691
#
_entry.id   9f5017c49f6e8afb8564676a0cd7a691
#
_cell.length_a   1.000
_cell.length_b   1.000
_cell.length_c   1.000
_cell.angle_alpha   90.00
_cell.angle_beta   90.00
_cell.angle_gamma   90.00
#
_symmetry.space_group_name_H-M   'P 1'
#
loop_
_entity.id
_entity.type
_entity.pdbx_description
1 polymer ?
#
loop_
_entity_poly.entity_id
_entity_poly.type
_entity_poly.pdbx_seq_one_letter_code
_entity_poly.pdbx_strand_id
1 'polypeptide(L)'
;MSIPNLRFSVANTAARLQTSYLERPDSIEGTEARRILAELRKSAAREFGTDPLALQLVLSVLTPTLSEGEIGRRDAPSPSESAAYYALTLFAAHMQSATTPAHTEDRSFARACGRLHSISDSASLKPRFDAMQTARDETSRLLHLRTLVSLLRNEK
;
A
#
# COMPACT_ATOMS: atom_id res chain seq x y z
N MET A 1 26.91 9.07 -2.64
CA MET A 1 25.50 9.46 -2.40
C MET A 1 24.62 8.30 -2.83
N SER A 2 23.84 7.79 -1.93
CA SER A 2 22.92 6.67 -2.20
C SER A 2 21.73 7.18 -3.00
N ILE A 3 21.39 6.49 -4.11
CA ILE A 3 20.23 6.85 -4.94
C ILE A 3 18.97 6.35 -4.23
N PRO A 4 17.95 7.21 -4.03
CA PRO A 4 16.68 6.79 -3.46
C PRO A 4 16.02 5.69 -4.30
N ASN A 5 15.54 4.63 -3.67
CA ASN A 5 14.91 3.51 -4.37
C ASN A 5 13.52 3.13 -3.81
N LEU A 6 12.96 3.94 -2.91
CA LEU A 6 11.68 3.69 -2.26
C LEU A 6 10.59 3.24 -3.25
N ARG A 7 10.39 4.03 -4.31
CA ARG A 7 9.33 3.73 -5.30
C ARG A 7 9.54 2.37 -5.96
N PHE A 8 10.75 2.09 -6.39
CA PHE A 8 11.10 0.82 -7.03
C PHE A 8 10.95 -0.35 -6.06
N SER A 9 11.46 -0.19 -4.84
CA SER A 9 11.40 -1.20 -3.79
C SER A 9 9.94 -1.58 -3.44
N VAL A 10 9.09 -0.59 -3.22
CA VAL A 10 7.66 -0.82 -2.92
C VAL A 10 6.94 -1.45 -4.10
N ALA A 11 7.12 -0.93 -5.31
CA ALA A 11 6.48 -1.46 -6.51
C ALA A 11 6.87 -2.92 -6.79
N ASN A 12 8.16 -3.22 -6.71
CA ASN A 12 8.66 -4.59 -6.91
C ASN A 12 8.16 -5.56 -5.83
N THR A 13 8.11 -5.11 -4.59
CA THR A 13 7.58 -5.93 -3.48
C THR A 13 6.09 -6.20 -3.66
N ALA A 14 5.30 -5.19 -4.00
CA ALA A 14 3.87 -5.34 -4.28
C ALA A 14 3.63 -6.31 -5.46
N ALA A 15 4.37 -6.16 -6.55
CA ALA A 15 4.27 -7.04 -7.71
C ALA A 15 4.58 -8.50 -7.36
N ARG A 16 5.64 -8.75 -6.58
CA ARG A 16 6.02 -10.10 -6.14
C ARG A 16 4.96 -10.74 -5.25
N LEU A 17 4.48 -10.02 -4.24
CA LEU A 17 3.44 -10.51 -3.33
C LEU A 17 2.15 -10.82 -4.10
N GLN A 18 1.75 -9.96 -5.02
CA GLN A 18 0.57 -10.12 -5.85
C GLN A 18 0.67 -11.34 -6.77
N THR A 19 1.78 -11.50 -7.48
CA THR A 19 2.03 -12.64 -8.36
C THR A 19 2.01 -13.96 -7.57
N SER A 20 2.69 -14.01 -6.43
CA SER A 20 2.69 -15.21 -5.59
C SER A 20 1.30 -15.54 -5.05
N TYR A 21 0.54 -14.53 -4.65
CA TYR A 21 -0.82 -14.69 -4.13
C TYR A 21 -1.82 -15.16 -5.18
N LEU A 22 -1.78 -14.58 -6.39
CA LEU A 22 -2.79 -14.82 -7.44
C LEU A 22 -2.44 -16.02 -8.32
N GLU A 23 -1.17 -16.18 -8.69
CA GLU A 23 -0.74 -17.14 -9.70
C GLU A 23 -0.18 -18.42 -9.11
N ARG A 24 0.28 -18.40 -7.85
CA ARG A 24 0.92 -19.54 -7.18
C ARG A 24 0.35 -19.79 -5.78
N PRO A 25 -0.99 -19.83 -5.61
CA PRO A 25 -1.60 -19.86 -4.28
C PRO A 25 -1.20 -21.08 -3.43
N ASP A 26 -0.91 -22.21 -4.09
CA ASP A 26 -0.56 -23.48 -3.43
C ASP A 26 0.95 -23.69 -3.26
N SER A 27 1.77 -22.75 -3.71
CA SER A 27 3.23 -22.79 -3.50
C SER A 27 3.62 -22.27 -2.11
N ILE A 28 4.88 -22.50 -1.75
CA ILE A 28 5.46 -21.94 -0.52
C ILE A 28 5.42 -20.42 -0.57
N GLU A 29 5.77 -19.83 -1.72
CA GLU A 29 5.75 -18.39 -1.95
C GLU A 29 4.32 -17.83 -1.87
N GLY A 30 3.33 -18.54 -2.41
CA GLY A 30 1.92 -18.15 -2.34
C GLY A 30 1.38 -18.20 -0.91
N THR A 31 1.74 -19.22 -0.15
CA THR A 31 1.38 -19.36 1.27
C THR A 31 1.99 -18.21 2.09
N GLU A 32 3.27 -17.91 1.86
CA GLU A 32 3.96 -16.83 2.54
C GLU A 32 3.41 -15.46 2.15
N ALA A 33 3.13 -15.22 0.87
CA ALA A 33 2.48 -13.99 0.42
C ALA A 33 1.11 -13.79 1.10
N ARG A 34 0.32 -14.85 1.21
CA ARG A 34 -0.97 -14.81 1.91
C ARG A 34 -0.81 -14.42 3.38
N ARG A 35 0.18 -14.99 4.07
CA ARG A 35 0.50 -14.67 5.47
C ARG A 35 0.90 -13.20 5.61
N ILE A 36 1.85 -12.73 4.78
CA ILE A 36 2.34 -11.34 4.81
C ILE A 36 1.19 -10.36 4.55
N LEU A 37 0.40 -10.57 3.51
CA LEU A 37 -0.73 -9.70 3.17
C LEU A 37 -1.78 -9.68 4.29
N ALA A 38 -2.04 -10.81 4.95
CA ALA A 38 -2.97 -10.87 6.08
C ALA A 38 -2.47 -10.05 7.27
N GLU A 39 -1.19 -10.14 7.61
CA GLU A 39 -0.60 -9.35 8.71
C GLU A 39 -0.58 -7.84 8.38
N LEU A 40 -0.16 -7.46 7.19
CA LEU A 40 -0.14 -6.05 6.75
C LEU A 40 -1.54 -5.45 6.73
N ARG A 41 -2.55 -6.21 6.34
CA ARG A 41 -3.94 -5.76 6.31
C ARG A 41 -4.49 -5.44 7.70
N LYS A 42 -4.12 -6.21 8.72
CA LYS A 42 -4.48 -5.89 10.11
C LYS A 42 -3.96 -4.51 10.51
N SER A 43 -2.76 -4.17 10.06
CA SER A 43 -2.10 -2.91 10.36
C SER A 43 -2.70 -1.72 9.58
N ALA A 44 -3.27 -1.95 8.41
CA ALA A 44 -3.93 -0.90 7.63
C ALA A 44 -5.11 -0.24 8.38
N ALA A 45 -5.74 -0.97 9.30
CA ALA A 45 -6.84 -0.47 10.12
C ALA A 45 -6.39 0.22 11.41
N ARG A 46 -5.09 0.17 11.74
CA ARG A 46 -4.52 0.72 12.97
C ARG A 46 -3.82 2.05 12.71
N GLU A 47 -3.71 2.84 13.76
CA GLU A 47 -2.91 4.05 13.75
C GLU A 47 -1.42 3.72 13.62
N PHE A 48 -0.71 4.49 12.79
CA PHE A 48 0.74 4.33 12.62
C PHE A 48 1.48 4.53 13.95
N GLY A 49 2.46 3.70 14.20
CA GLY A 49 3.25 3.74 15.44
C GLY A 49 2.69 2.87 16.58
N THR A 50 1.46 2.33 16.44
CA THR A 50 0.90 1.43 17.45
C THR A 50 1.35 -0.02 17.29
N ASP A 51 1.96 -0.36 16.16
CA ASP A 51 2.43 -1.72 15.86
C ASP A 51 3.85 -1.72 15.26
N PRO A 52 4.89 -1.70 16.11
CA PRO A 52 6.28 -1.74 15.66
C PRO A 52 6.62 -3.00 14.85
N LEU A 53 5.95 -4.13 15.12
CA LEU A 53 6.19 -5.39 14.41
C LEU A 53 5.71 -5.30 12.95
N ALA A 54 4.66 -4.54 12.69
CA ALA A 54 4.20 -4.32 11.32
C ALA A 54 5.19 -3.51 10.48
N LEU A 55 5.81 -2.48 11.06
CA LEU A 55 6.89 -1.74 10.38
C LEU A 55 8.09 -2.65 10.12
N GLN A 56 8.50 -3.44 11.10
CA GLN A 56 9.57 -4.41 10.94
C GLN A 56 9.26 -5.41 9.83
N LEU A 57 8.03 -5.92 9.76
CA LEU A 57 7.60 -6.80 8.69
C LEU A 57 7.72 -6.13 7.32
N VAL A 58 7.23 -4.89 7.18
CA VAL A 58 7.35 -4.12 5.94
C VAL A 58 8.80 -4.01 5.51
N LEU A 59 9.69 -3.57 6.40
CA LEU A 59 11.10 -3.39 6.09
C LEU A 59 11.79 -4.71 5.72
N SER A 60 11.38 -5.82 6.33
CA SER A 60 11.94 -7.16 6.04
C SER A 60 11.53 -7.72 4.69
N VAL A 61 10.35 -7.36 4.19
CA VAL A 61 9.85 -7.88 2.89
C VAL A 61 10.22 -7.01 1.70
N LEU A 62 10.66 -5.78 1.92
CA LEU A 62 11.08 -4.87 0.86
C LEU A 62 12.23 -5.47 0.04
N THR A 63 12.04 -5.51 -1.27
CA THR A 63 13.03 -6.03 -2.22
C THR A 63 13.09 -5.13 -3.46
N PRO A 64 14.22 -4.49 -3.71
CA PRO A 64 15.37 -4.36 -2.82
C PRO A 64 15.05 -3.60 -1.53
N THR A 65 15.91 -3.70 -0.53
CA THR A 65 15.81 -2.88 0.68
C THR A 65 15.95 -1.39 0.36
N LEU A 66 15.46 -0.53 1.24
CA LEU A 66 15.66 0.92 1.12
C LEU A 66 17.15 1.25 1.10
N SER A 67 17.52 2.32 0.41
CA SER A 67 18.89 2.82 0.41
C SER A 67 19.28 3.37 1.78
N GLU A 68 20.58 3.42 2.07
CA GLU A 68 21.08 3.93 3.36
C GLU A 68 20.57 5.35 3.69
N GLY A 69 20.39 6.19 2.68
CA GLY A 69 19.86 7.54 2.86
C GLY A 69 18.37 7.60 3.18
N GLU A 70 17.64 6.51 2.93
CA GLU A 70 16.20 6.39 3.19
C GLU A 70 15.89 5.70 4.52
N ILE A 71 16.87 5.04 5.13
CA ILE A 71 16.71 4.37 6.42
C ILE A 71 16.85 5.38 7.56
N GLY A 72 15.96 5.31 8.53
CA GLY A 72 16.02 6.14 9.73
C GLY A 72 17.25 5.84 10.59
N ARG A 73 17.86 6.89 11.13
CA ARG A 73 19.04 6.80 12.01
C ARG A 73 18.71 7.06 13.47
N ARG A 74 17.44 7.24 13.79
CA ARG A 74 16.92 7.56 15.12
C ARG A 74 15.84 6.56 15.51
N ASP A 75 15.34 6.67 16.69
CA ASP A 75 14.27 5.81 17.22
C ASP A 75 12.92 5.96 16.49
N ALA A 76 12.77 7.02 15.69
CA ALA A 76 11.59 7.24 14.88
C ALA A 76 11.83 6.80 13.43
N PRO A 77 10.82 6.24 12.75
CA PRO A 77 10.90 5.90 11.33
C PRO A 77 11.21 7.12 10.46
N SER A 78 12.00 6.91 9.41
CA SER A 78 12.20 7.93 8.37
C SER A 78 10.92 8.17 7.57
N PRO A 79 10.82 9.30 6.84
CA PRO A 79 9.72 9.51 5.91
C PRO A 79 9.58 8.39 4.86
N SER A 80 10.68 7.83 4.38
CA SER A 80 10.67 6.73 3.41
C SER A 80 10.17 5.43 4.03
N GLU A 81 10.58 5.11 5.25
CA GLU A 81 10.09 3.94 5.99
C GLU A 81 8.57 4.06 6.25
N SER A 82 8.11 5.24 6.66
CA SER A 82 6.69 5.52 6.86
C SER A 82 5.90 5.39 5.55
N ALA A 83 6.41 5.93 4.45
CA ALA A 83 5.77 5.83 3.14
C ALA A 83 5.68 4.39 2.65
N ALA A 84 6.74 3.58 2.82
CA ALA A 84 6.73 2.15 2.50
C ALA A 84 5.67 1.41 3.33
N TYR A 85 5.60 1.68 4.63
CA TYR A 85 4.60 1.11 5.52
C TYR A 85 3.17 1.40 5.05
N TYR A 86 2.84 2.65 4.79
CA TYR A 86 1.51 3.02 4.32
C TYR A 86 1.17 2.41 2.96
N ALA A 87 2.11 2.46 2.02
CA ALA A 87 1.89 1.90 0.69
C ALA A 87 1.60 0.40 0.73
N LEU A 88 2.38 -0.38 1.46
CA LEU A 88 2.22 -1.83 1.52
C LEU A 88 1.02 -2.27 2.38
N THR A 89 0.69 -1.55 3.46
CA THR A 89 -0.51 -1.86 4.24
C THR A 89 -1.79 -1.53 3.46
N LEU A 90 -1.83 -0.43 2.73
CA LEU A 90 -2.94 -0.09 1.83
C LEU A 90 -3.05 -1.07 0.66
N PHE A 91 -1.93 -1.48 0.07
CA PHE A 91 -1.88 -2.52 -0.95
C PHE A 91 -2.45 -3.84 -0.42
N ALA A 92 -2.07 -4.25 0.79
CA ALA A 92 -2.60 -5.46 1.42
C ALA A 92 -4.11 -5.38 1.67
N ALA A 93 -4.61 -4.22 2.05
CA ALA A 93 -6.06 -3.98 2.18
C ALA A 93 -6.77 -4.09 0.82
N HIS A 94 -6.17 -3.57 -0.25
CA HIS A 94 -6.70 -3.69 -1.61
C HIS A 94 -6.71 -5.16 -2.09
N MET A 95 -5.70 -5.93 -1.74
CA MET A 95 -5.58 -7.35 -2.10
C MET A 95 -6.51 -8.30 -1.32
N GLN A 96 -7.30 -7.78 -0.40
CA GLN A 96 -8.23 -8.62 0.35
C GLN A 96 -9.25 -9.29 -0.58
N SER A 97 -9.24 -10.63 -0.61
CA SER A 97 -10.10 -11.43 -1.49
C SER A 97 -9.98 -11.08 -2.98
N ALA A 98 -8.83 -10.54 -3.38
CA ALA A 98 -8.58 -10.18 -4.77
C ALA A 98 -8.47 -11.42 -5.66
N THR A 99 -9.07 -11.34 -6.82
CA THR A 99 -8.96 -12.32 -7.92
C THR A 99 -8.22 -11.73 -9.13
N THR A 100 -7.95 -10.44 -9.09
CA THR A 100 -7.23 -9.68 -10.12
C THR A 100 -6.16 -8.81 -9.48
N PRO A 101 -5.13 -8.40 -10.25
CA PRO A 101 -4.08 -7.53 -9.74
C PRO A 101 -4.60 -6.19 -9.22
N ALA A 102 -4.11 -5.79 -8.04
CA ALA A 102 -4.34 -4.46 -7.46
C ALA A 102 -3.22 -3.48 -7.84
N HIS A 103 -2.00 -3.98 -7.99
CA HIS A 103 -0.83 -3.19 -8.39
C HIS A 103 -0.57 -3.32 -9.89
N THR A 104 -0.30 -2.18 -10.55
CA THR A 104 0.16 -2.11 -11.93
C THR A 104 1.14 -0.93 -12.09
N GLU A 105 2.11 -1.08 -12.97
CA GLU A 105 3.04 0.00 -13.33
C GLU A 105 2.44 0.99 -14.33
N ASP A 106 1.40 0.57 -15.05
CA ASP A 106 0.80 1.34 -16.16
C ASP A 106 -0.16 2.43 -15.70
N ARG A 107 -0.59 2.40 -14.45
CA ARG A 107 -1.63 3.31 -13.95
C ARG A 107 -1.33 3.78 -12.54
N SER A 108 -1.28 5.09 -12.36
CA SER A 108 -1.16 5.69 -11.03
C SER A 108 -2.48 5.56 -10.24
N PHE A 109 -2.38 5.67 -8.91
CA PHE A 109 -3.55 5.72 -8.03
C PHE A 109 -4.54 6.83 -8.42
N ALA A 110 -4.03 8.02 -8.75
CA ALA A 110 -4.87 9.14 -9.18
C ALA A 110 -5.64 8.82 -10.47
N ARG A 111 -4.99 8.16 -11.45
CA ARG A 111 -5.66 7.72 -12.68
C ARG A 111 -6.70 6.64 -12.41
N ALA A 112 -6.44 5.73 -11.48
CA ALA A 112 -7.42 4.71 -11.07
C ALA A 112 -8.67 5.37 -10.44
N CYS A 113 -8.49 6.34 -9.55
CA CYS A 113 -9.59 7.12 -8.97
C CYS A 113 -10.37 7.89 -10.04
N GLY A 114 -9.67 8.53 -10.99
CA GLY A 114 -10.30 9.25 -12.12
C GLY A 114 -11.12 8.33 -13.00
N ARG A 115 -10.62 7.13 -13.30
CA ARG A 115 -11.39 6.13 -14.04
C ARG A 115 -12.62 5.68 -13.27
N LEU A 116 -12.49 5.37 -12.00
CA LEU A 116 -13.62 4.99 -11.17
C LEU A 116 -14.69 6.10 -11.15
N HIS A 117 -14.27 7.35 -11.01
CA HIS A 117 -15.18 8.51 -11.04
C HIS A 117 -15.95 8.61 -12.38
N SER A 118 -15.28 8.28 -13.50
CA SER A 118 -15.91 8.38 -14.83
C SER A 118 -16.92 7.26 -15.13
N ILE A 119 -16.77 6.10 -14.48
CA ILE A 119 -17.65 4.93 -14.69
C ILE A 119 -18.66 4.71 -13.58
N SER A 120 -18.48 5.37 -12.44
CA SER A 120 -19.36 5.24 -11.27
C SER A 120 -20.45 6.31 -11.31
N ASP A 121 -21.69 5.88 -11.04
CA ASP A 121 -22.81 6.79 -10.84
C ASP A 121 -22.76 7.54 -9.49
N SER A 122 -21.79 7.20 -8.65
CA SER A 122 -21.63 7.80 -7.33
C SER A 122 -20.91 9.14 -7.41
N ALA A 123 -21.56 10.22 -6.99
CA ALA A 123 -20.94 11.52 -6.85
C ALA A 123 -19.99 11.65 -5.64
N SER A 124 -19.79 10.58 -4.86
CA SER A 124 -19.05 10.64 -3.59
C SER A 124 -17.53 10.52 -3.72
N LEU A 125 -17.01 10.02 -4.84
CA LEU A 125 -15.59 9.77 -5.00
C LEU A 125 -14.79 11.08 -5.11
N LYS A 126 -15.22 12.01 -5.94
CA LYS A 126 -14.50 13.27 -6.12
C LYS A 126 -14.35 14.08 -4.83
N PRO A 127 -15.40 14.31 -4.02
CA PRO A 127 -15.24 14.98 -2.74
C PRO A 127 -14.25 14.30 -1.79
N ARG A 128 -14.19 12.96 -1.79
CA ARG A 128 -13.25 12.20 -0.96
C ARG A 128 -11.82 12.33 -1.45
N PHE A 129 -11.62 12.33 -2.77
CA PHE A 129 -10.30 12.55 -3.36
C PHE A 129 -9.80 13.98 -3.07
N ASP A 130 -10.65 14.97 -3.23
CA ASP A 130 -10.33 16.36 -2.91
C ASP A 130 -10.01 16.54 -1.41
N ALA A 131 -10.78 15.90 -0.53
CA ALA A 131 -10.51 15.90 0.91
C ALA A 131 -9.16 15.24 1.25
N MET A 132 -8.78 14.17 0.58
CA MET A 132 -7.47 13.54 0.74
C MET A 132 -6.35 14.51 0.34
N GLN A 133 -6.49 15.19 -0.80
CA GLN A 133 -5.48 16.13 -1.28
C GLN A 133 -5.35 17.36 -0.37
N THR A 134 -6.44 17.84 0.20
CA THR A 134 -6.49 19.05 1.04
C THR A 134 -6.35 18.77 2.54
N ALA A 135 -6.19 17.51 2.92
CA ALA A 135 -6.02 17.13 4.33
C ALA A 135 -4.81 17.83 4.96
N ARG A 136 -5.01 18.42 6.13
CA ARG A 136 -4.00 19.24 6.81
C ARG A 136 -2.97 18.40 7.56
N ASP A 137 -3.34 17.19 7.92
CA ASP A 137 -2.48 16.25 8.65
C ASP A 137 -2.45 14.88 7.98
N GLU A 138 -1.44 14.10 8.34
CA GLU A 138 -1.19 12.79 7.77
C GLU A 138 -2.28 11.77 8.13
N THR A 139 -2.77 11.81 9.36
CA THR A 139 -3.80 10.88 9.84
C THR A 139 -5.09 11.05 9.04
N SER A 140 -5.54 12.28 8.83
CA SER A 140 -6.72 12.59 8.00
C SER A 140 -6.51 12.15 6.56
N ARG A 141 -5.34 12.40 5.99
CA ARG A 141 -5.00 11.98 4.62
C ARG A 141 -5.08 10.47 4.45
N LEU A 142 -4.52 9.72 5.40
CA LEU A 142 -4.55 8.26 5.40
C LEU A 142 -5.95 7.69 5.54
N LEU A 143 -6.80 8.33 6.34
CA LEU A 143 -8.21 7.94 6.47
C LEU A 143 -8.92 8.02 5.12
N HIS A 144 -8.72 9.12 4.38
CA HIS A 144 -9.29 9.30 3.05
C HIS A 144 -8.69 8.31 2.04
N LEU A 145 -7.38 8.05 2.09
CA LEU A 145 -6.74 7.05 1.25
C LEU A 145 -7.32 5.65 1.47
N ARG A 146 -7.52 5.23 2.71
CA ARG A 146 -8.15 3.94 3.03
C ARG A 146 -9.55 3.83 2.44
N THR A 147 -10.32 4.89 2.54
CA THR A 147 -11.68 4.92 1.96
C THR A 147 -11.62 4.80 0.44
N LEU A 148 -10.74 5.54 -0.23
CA LEU A 148 -10.56 5.46 -1.68
C LEU A 148 -10.09 4.07 -2.14
N VAL A 149 -9.15 3.46 -1.43
CA VAL A 149 -8.70 2.08 -1.70
C VAL A 149 -9.86 1.09 -1.57
N SER A 150 -10.70 1.25 -0.55
CA SER A 150 -11.89 0.40 -0.37
C SER A 150 -12.90 0.56 -1.51
N LEU A 151 -13.09 1.77 -2.01
CA LEU A 151 -13.94 2.02 -3.19
C LEU A 151 -13.38 1.35 -4.43
N LEU A 152 -12.07 1.52 -4.71
CA LEU A 152 -11.40 0.86 -5.84
C LEU A 152 -11.48 -0.67 -5.76
N ARG A 153 -11.34 -1.23 -4.56
CA ARG A 153 -11.43 -2.69 -4.34
C ARG A 153 -12.82 -3.22 -4.66
N ASN A 154 -13.86 -2.48 -4.33
CA ASN A 154 -15.25 -2.93 -4.48
C ASN A 154 -15.77 -2.81 -5.91
N GLU A 155 -15.08 -2.07 -6.76
CA GLU A 155 -15.40 -2.01 -8.20
C GLU A 155 -14.77 -3.23 -8.91
N LYS A 156 -15.63 -4.06 -9.50
CA LYS A 156 -15.23 -5.24 -10.28
C LYS A 156 -15.40 -5.00 -11.78
#